data_5675469b869fd536996496c22e0580d9
#
_entry.id   5675469b869fd536996496c22e0580d9
#
_cell.length_a   1.000
_cell.length_b   1.000
_cell.length_c   1.000
_cell.angle_alpha   90.00
_cell.angle_beta   90.00
_cell.angle_gamma   90.00
#
_symmetry.space_group_name_H-M   'P 1'
#
loop_
_entity.id
_entity.type
_entity.pdbx_description
1 polymer ?
#
loop_
_entity_poly.entity_id
_entity_poly.type
_entity_poly.pdbx_seq_one_letter_code
_entity_poly.pdbx_strand_id
1 'polypeptide(L)'
;MRDHFKAGAALVAAVLLAVPLSASAQSKMDKAQEKIKETAQDVKGVGSDSWITSKTKIALFADKRVKGREVSVETMNGEVFLRGKVDSEEAKTAAMDVVKGIEGVKNVKNDLQVVPPSARKAVTADDKAITKAVESRFSKDAQLKKIDVRTDAGVVVLTGEVPNISVSAKASEMAFRVDGVKSVRNELRMAQAKAN
;
A
#
# COMPACT_ATOMS: atom_id res chain seq x y z
N MET A 1 17.63 54.84 -20.39
CA MET A 1 18.82 54.47 -19.61
C MET A 1 18.88 52.95 -19.58
N ARG A 2 19.92 52.47 -20.19
CA ARG A 2 20.23 51.03 -20.41
C ARG A 2 21.09 50.60 -19.23
N ASP A 3 20.78 49.46 -18.61
CA ASP A 3 21.82 48.74 -17.89
C ASP A 3 21.59 47.24 -17.97
N HIS A 4 22.57 46.63 -18.61
CA HIS A 4 22.76 45.22 -18.86
C HIS A 4 23.21 44.50 -17.59
N PHE A 5 22.52 43.44 -17.16
CA PHE A 5 23.11 42.50 -16.22
C PHE A 5 23.68 41.30 -16.97
N LYS A 6 24.99 41.23 -16.97
CA LYS A 6 25.79 40.16 -17.58
C LYS A 6 25.72 38.89 -16.73
N ALA A 7 25.46 37.79 -17.40
CA ALA A 7 25.60 36.45 -16.89
C ALA A 7 27.09 36.15 -16.54
N GLY A 8 27.35 35.70 -15.33
CA GLY A 8 28.59 35.12 -14.89
C GLY A 8 28.53 33.60 -14.89
N ALA A 9 29.01 32.96 -15.92
CA ALA A 9 29.24 31.53 -15.97
C ALA A 9 30.53 31.19 -15.20
N ALA A 10 30.41 30.56 -14.04
CA ALA A 10 31.53 30.01 -13.33
C ALA A 10 31.80 28.59 -13.85
N LEU A 11 32.82 28.46 -14.69
CA LEU A 11 33.44 27.20 -15.10
C LEU A 11 34.22 26.62 -13.90
N VAL A 12 33.71 25.59 -13.24
CA VAL A 12 34.51 24.77 -12.34
C VAL A 12 35.18 23.69 -13.17
N ALA A 13 36.48 23.92 -13.45
CA ALA A 13 37.32 22.92 -14.05
C ALA A 13 37.68 21.86 -12.99
N ALA A 14 37.03 20.69 -13.08
CA ALA A 14 37.42 19.52 -12.29
C ALA A 14 38.63 18.85 -12.94
N VAL A 15 39.79 18.97 -12.29
CA VAL A 15 40.99 18.22 -12.59
C VAL A 15 40.75 16.75 -12.22
N LEU A 16 40.50 15.90 -13.20
CA LEU A 16 40.46 14.45 -13.06
C LEU A 16 41.88 13.90 -12.95
N LEU A 17 42.31 13.61 -11.74
CA LEU A 17 43.45 12.72 -11.49
C LEU A 17 43.04 11.30 -11.86
N ALA A 18 43.50 10.82 -12.99
CA ALA A 18 43.31 9.43 -13.42
C ALA A 18 44.16 8.49 -12.56
N VAL A 19 43.55 7.91 -11.54
CA VAL A 19 44.09 6.77 -10.80
C VAL A 19 43.52 5.50 -11.46
N PRO A 20 44.36 4.52 -11.85
CA PRO A 20 43.84 3.27 -12.43
C PRO A 20 43.13 2.47 -11.34
N LEU A 21 41.80 2.50 -11.36
CA LEU A 21 40.96 1.66 -10.51
C LEU A 21 41.04 0.23 -11.03
N SER A 22 41.32 -0.74 -10.15
CA SER A 22 41.30 -2.16 -10.47
C SER A 22 39.86 -2.59 -10.90
N ALA A 23 39.78 -3.49 -11.87
CA ALA A 23 38.50 -3.95 -12.46
C ALA A 23 37.44 -4.44 -11.42
N SER A 24 37.87 -4.90 -10.24
CA SER A 24 37.00 -5.28 -9.12
C SER A 24 36.34 -4.10 -8.40
N ALA A 25 36.98 -2.92 -8.42
CA ALA A 25 36.38 -1.72 -7.85
C ALA A 25 35.35 -1.11 -8.81
N GLN A 26 35.58 -1.20 -10.11
CA GLN A 26 34.64 -0.76 -11.15
C GLN A 26 33.32 -1.57 -11.09
N SER A 27 33.39 -2.88 -11.01
CA SER A 27 32.19 -3.75 -10.91
C SER A 27 31.35 -3.50 -9.65
N LYS A 28 31.98 -3.11 -8.54
CA LYS A 28 31.26 -2.73 -7.31
C LYS A 28 30.62 -1.35 -7.41
N MET A 29 31.26 -0.42 -8.12
CA MET A 29 30.68 0.90 -8.38
C MET A 29 29.52 0.83 -9.37
N ASP A 30 29.61 0.01 -10.41
CA ASP A 30 28.53 -0.16 -11.38
C ASP A 30 27.29 -0.78 -10.73
N LYS A 31 27.46 -1.81 -9.88
CA LYS A 31 26.36 -2.40 -9.08
C LYS A 31 25.78 -1.43 -8.04
N ALA A 32 26.60 -0.55 -7.47
CA ALA A 32 26.12 0.48 -6.56
C ALA A 32 25.37 1.58 -7.30
N GLN A 33 25.81 1.97 -8.51
CA GLN A 33 25.10 2.94 -9.35
C GLN A 33 23.78 2.38 -9.91
N GLU A 34 23.73 1.09 -10.25
CA GLU A 34 22.52 0.43 -10.70
C GLU A 34 21.47 0.36 -9.55
N LYS A 35 21.92 0.02 -8.35
CA LYS A 35 21.08 0.04 -7.14
C LYS A 35 20.63 1.46 -6.75
N ILE A 36 21.45 2.46 -6.97
CA ILE A 36 21.10 3.87 -6.75
C ILE A 36 20.12 4.36 -7.82
N LYS A 37 20.24 3.90 -9.06
CA LYS A 37 19.26 4.19 -10.13
C LYS A 37 17.91 3.54 -9.86
N GLU A 38 17.89 2.29 -9.40
CA GLU A 38 16.65 1.60 -9.02
C GLU A 38 15.97 2.29 -7.83
N THR A 39 16.73 2.69 -6.81
CA THR A 39 16.21 3.44 -5.66
C THR A 39 15.84 4.88 -6.01
N ALA A 40 16.53 5.52 -6.98
CA ALA A 40 16.21 6.88 -7.43
C ALA A 40 15.00 6.93 -8.39
N GLN A 41 14.60 5.83 -9.01
CA GLN A 41 13.35 5.73 -9.75
C GLN A 41 12.15 5.63 -8.82
N ASP A 42 12.31 5.05 -7.63
CA ASP A 42 11.28 5.04 -6.58
C ASP A 42 11.10 6.42 -5.89
N VAL A 43 12.05 7.32 -6.02
CA VAL A 43 12.02 8.66 -5.38
C VAL A 43 11.56 9.78 -6.33
N LYS A 44 11.14 9.47 -7.55
CA LYS A 44 10.50 10.47 -8.42
C LYS A 44 9.06 10.68 -7.99
N GLY A 45 8.94 11.52 -7.00
CA GLY A 45 7.87 12.04 -6.18
C GLY A 45 6.43 12.04 -6.73
N VAL A 46 6.15 12.48 -7.91
CA VAL A 46 4.79 12.58 -8.46
C VAL A 46 4.45 11.29 -9.19
N GLY A 47 3.42 10.57 -8.73
CA GLY A 47 2.96 9.33 -9.34
C GLY A 47 3.54 8.04 -8.75
N SER A 48 4.47 8.11 -7.76
CA SER A 48 4.87 6.92 -6.99
C SER A 48 3.72 6.45 -6.09
N ASP A 49 3.65 5.14 -5.80
CA ASP A 49 2.60 4.58 -4.95
C ASP A 49 2.54 5.25 -3.56
N SER A 50 3.69 5.58 -2.99
CA SER A 50 3.78 6.30 -1.71
C SER A 50 3.22 7.72 -1.80
N TRP A 51 3.50 8.43 -2.90
CA TRP A 51 2.97 9.77 -3.15
C TRP A 51 1.45 9.74 -3.37
N ILE A 52 0.96 8.80 -4.21
CA ILE A 52 -0.47 8.61 -4.46
C ILE A 52 -1.20 8.29 -3.15
N THR A 53 -0.66 7.36 -2.35
CA THR A 53 -1.22 7.01 -1.03
C THR A 53 -1.33 8.24 -0.13
N SER A 54 -0.28 9.05 -0.04
CA SER A 54 -0.25 10.25 0.81
C SER A 54 -1.23 11.32 0.33
N LYS A 55 -1.25 11.60 -0.97
CA LYS A 55 -2.21 12.54 -1.58
C LYS A 55 -3.64 12.08 -1.38
N THR A 56 -3.91 10.78 -1.58
CA THR A 56 -5.22 10.19 -1.38
C THR A 56 -5.70 10.37 0.07
N LYS A 57 -4.85 10.08 1.06
CA LYS A 57 -5.21 10.26 2.48
C LYS A 57 -5.53 11.72 2.80
N ILE A 58 -4.72 12.66 2.30
CA ILE A 58 -4.95 14.09 2.50
C ILE A 58 -6.28 14.52 1.85
N ALA A 59 -6.53 14.14 0.62
CA ALA A 59 -7.74 14.50 -0.12
C ALA A 59 -9.01 13.94 0.54
N LEU A 60 -8.99 12.66 0.94
CA LEU A 60 -10.12 12.03 1.64
C LEU A 60 -10.37 12.66 3.02
N PHE A 61 -9.31 13.07 3.72
CA PHE A 61 -9.45 13.73 5.01
C PHE A 61 -10.04 15.14 4.88
N ALA A 62 -9.72 15.84 3.79
CA ALA A 62 -10.22 17.19 3.51
C ALA A 62 -11.67 17.20 3.01
N ASP A 63 -12.14 16.11 2.41
CA ASP A 63 -13.52 16.03 1.90
C ASP A 63 -14.53 15.81 3.03
N LYS A 64 -15.41 16.79 3.20
CA LYS A 64 -16.40 16.81 4.28
C LYS A 64 -17.43 15.67 4.19
N ARG A 65 -17.65 15.12 3.00
CA ARG A 65 -18.60 14.03 2.75
C ARG A 65 -18.01 12.68 3.21
N VAL A 66 -16.70 12.52 3.09
CA VAL A 66 -16.03 11.23 3.36
C VAL A 66 -15.68 11.08 4.83
N LYS A 67 -15.34 12.17 5.53
CA LYS A 67 -14.84 12.12 6.93
C LYS A 67 -13.74 11.08 7.13
N GLY A 68 -12.74 11.08 6.26
CA GLY A 68 -11.77 10.01 5.95
C GLY A 68 -10.96 9.36 7.08
N ARG A 69 -11.32 9.57 8.35
CA ARG A 69 -10.56 9.08 9.53
C ARG A 69 -10.52 7.54 9.65
N GLU A 70 -11.53 6.86 9.13
CA GLU A 70 -11.64 5.40 9.19
C GLU A 70 -11.40 4.74 7.82
N VAL A 71 -10.84 5.49 6.89
CA VAL A 71 -10.47 5.00 5.57
C VAL A 71 -8.97 4.66 5.53
N SER A 72 -8.68 3.41 5.27
CA SER A 72 -7.34 2.92 4.97
C SER A 72 -7.10 3.02 3.47
N VAL A 73 -5.93 3.51 3.09
CA VAL A 73 -5.52 3.67 1.70
C VAL A 73 -4.22 2.93 1.49
N GLU A 74 -4.18 2.08 0.49
CA GLU A 74 -3.00 1.39 -0.01
C GLU A 74 -2.92 1.59 -1.52
N THR A 75 -1.73 1.78 -2.05
CA THR A 75 -1.51 1.91 -3.49
C THR A 75 -0.47 0.92 -3.95
N MET A 76 -0.74 0.23 -5.06
CA MET A 76 0.17 -0.72 -5.69
C MET A 76 0.12 -0.53 -7.21
N ASN A 77 1.26 -0.17 -7.81
CA ASN A 77 1.39 0.06 -9.26
C ASN A 77 0.38 1.08 -9.83
N GLY A 78 0.00 2.08 -9.02
CA GLY A 78 -1.01 3.09 -9.36
C GLY A 78 -2.46 2.64 -9.17
N GLU A 79 -2.70 1.42 -8.69
CA GLU A 79 -4.04 0.97 -8.26
C GLU A 79 -4.24 1.30 -6.77
N VAL A 80 -5.29 2.05 -6.47
CA VAL A 80 -5.63 2.49 -5.10
C VAL A 80 -6.71 1.59 -4.51
N PHE A 81 -6.43 1.04 -3.35
CA PHE A 81 -7.35 0.24 -2.56
C PHE A 81 -7.87 1.06 -1.39
N LEU A 82 -9.18 1.29 -1.35
CA LEU A 82 -9.87 1.95 -0.26
C LEU A 82 -10.56 0.91 0.61
N ARG A 83 -10.23 0.88 1.89
CA ARG A 83 -10.84 -0.02 2.88
C ARG A 83 -11.23 0.76 4.13
N GLY A 84 -12.20 0.24 4.86
CA GLY A 84 -12.64 0.86 6.10
C GLY A 84 -14.13 1.17 6.10
N LYS A 85 -14.54 2.09 6.99
CA LYS A 85 -15.94 2.39 7.22
C LYS A 85 -16.26 3.84 6.88
N VAL A 86 -17.38 4.04 6.20
CA VAL A 86 -17.95 5.36 5.89
C VAL A 86 -19.39 5.45 6.40
N ASP A 87 -19.91 6.67 6.55
CA ASP A 87 -21.22 6.91 7.17
C ASP A 87 -22.40 6.59 6.25
N SER A 88 -22.20 6.69 4.92
CA SER A 88 -23.26 6.56 3.92
C SER A 88 -22.72 6.09 2.56
N GLU A 89 -23.62 5.68 1.66
CA GLU A 89 -23.29 5.36 0.26
C GLU A 89 -22.78 6.62 -0.48
N GLU A 90 -23.29 7.80 -0.15
CA GLU A 90 -22.79 9.05 -0.69
C GLU A 90 -21.30 9.26 -0.33
N ALA A 91 -20.93 9.03 0.92
CA ALA A 91 -19.53 9.10 1.36
C ALA A 91 -18.65 8.07 0.64
N LYS A 92 -19.17 6.87 0.39
CA LYS A 92 -18.47 5.82 -0.37
C LYS A 92 -18.23 6.22 -1.82
N THR A 93 -19.23 6.80 -2.48
CA THR A 93 -19.12 7.30 -3.85
C THR A 93 -18.18 8.50 -3.92
N ALA A 94 -18.35 9.46 -3.00
CA ALA A 94 -17.47 10.63 -2.92
C ALA A 94 -16.00 10.24 -2.74
N ALA A 95 -15.72 9.22 -1.92
CA ALA A 95 -14.35 8.72 -1.75
C ALA A 95 -13.75 8.21 -3.07
N MET A 96 -14.52 7.49 -3.87
CA MET A 96 -14.10 7.02 -5.19
C MET A 96 -13.81 8.19 -6.14
N ASP A 97 -14.68 9.19 -6.17
CA ASP A 97 -14.56 10.36 -7.06
C ASP A 97 -13.33 11.19 -6.71
N VAL A 98 -13.10 11.43 -5.42
CA VAL A 98 -11.90 12.12 -4.92
C VAL A 98 -10.63 11.42 -5.37
N VAL A 99 -10.59 10.09 -5.25
CA VAL A 99 -9.39 9.32 -5.57
C VAL A 99 -9.12 9.25 -7.07
N LYS A 100 -10.17 9.12 -7.88
CA LYS A 100 -10.03 9.14 -9.36
C LYS A 100 -9.45 10.45 -9.89
N GLY A 101 -9.64 11.56 -9.17
CA GLY A 101 -9.08 12.86 -9.53
C GLY A 101 -7.59 13.04 -9.18
N ILE A 102 -6.95 12.07 -8.57
CA ILE A 102 -5.54 12.18 -8.15
C ILE A 102 -4.63 11.72 -9.29
N GLU A 103 -3.65 12.55 -9.61
CA GLU A 103 -2.66 12.26 -10.64
C GLU A 103 -1.89 10.95 -10.32
N GLY A 104 -1.68 10.13 -11.33
CA GLY A 104 -1.00 8.84 -11.20
C GLY A 104 -1.89 7.66 -10.80
N VAL A 105 -3.15 7.90 -10.41
CA VAL A 105 -4.13 6.83 -10.15
C VAL A 105 -4.59 6.22 -11.47
N LYS A 106 -4.36 4.92 -11.62
CA LYS A 106 -4.79 4.13 -12.79
C LYS A 106 -6.12 3.43 -12.57
N ASN A 107 -6.35 2.95 -11.36
CA ASN A 107 -7.56 2.25 -10.97
C ASN A 107 -7.86 2.45 -9.49
N VAL A 108 -9.14 2.33 -9.11
CA VAL A 108 -9.60 2.44 -7.72
C VAL A 108 -10.46 1.24 -7.36
N LYS A 109 -10.03 0.47 -6.37
CA LYS A 109 -10.86 -0.56 -5.72
C LYS A 109 -11.47 0.01 -4.44
N ASN A 110 -12.78 0.24 -4.49
CA ASN A 110 -13.51 0.84 -3.38
C ASN A 110 -14.23 -0.25 -2.57
N ASP A 111 -13.56 -0.72 -1.54
CA ASP A 111 -14.04 -1.75 -0.61
C ASP A 111 -14.53 -1.15 0.72
N LEU A 112 -14.91 0.13 0.71
CA LEU A 112 -15.47 0.79 1.86
C LEU A 112 -16.82 0.17 2.26
N GLN A 113 -16.99 -0.04 3.56
CA GLN A 113 -18.23 -0.54 4.14
C GLN A 113 -19.04 0.63 4.67
N VAL A 114 -20.32 0.65 4.34
CA VAL A 114 -21.22 1.66 4.90
C VAL A 114 -21.70 1.19 6.28
N VAL A 115 -21.26 1.91 7.30
CA VAL A 115 -21.62 1.65 8.70
C VAL A 115 -22.03 2.98 9.34
N PRO A 116 -23.33 3.17 9.58
CA PRO A 116 -23.82 4.37 10.25
C PRO A 116 -23.11 4.60 11.59
N PRO A 117 -22.88 5.84 12.01
CA PRO A 117 -22.18 6.17 13.26
C PRO A 117 -22.74 5.47 14.50
N SER A 118 -24.06 5.27 14.55
CA SER A 118 -24.76 4.58 15.64
C SER A 118 -24.39 3.09 15.75
N ALA A 119 -24.05 2.44 14.63
CA ALA A 119 -23.72 1.00 14.59
C ALA A 119 -22.21 0.73 14.74
N ARG A 120 -21.36 1.73 14.61
CA ARG A 120 -19.90 1.55 14.53
C ARG A 120 -19.28 0.85 15.72
N LYS A 121 -19.75 1.17 16.94
CA LYS A 121 -19.19 0.57 18.16
C LYS A 121 -19.43 -0.94 18.20
N ALA A 122 -20.63 -1.38 17.87
CA ALA A 122 -20.98 -2.79 17.82
C ALA A 122 -20.21 -3.52 16.73
N VAL A 123 -20.24 -3.01 15.49
CA VAL A 123 -19.49 -3.60 14.35
C VAL A 123 -18.00 -3.71 14.65
N THR A 124 -17.40 -2.71 15.29
CA THR A 124 -15.97 -2.77 15.66
C THR A 124 -15.67 -3.82 16.72
N ALA A 125 -16.61 -4.06 17.65
CA ALA A 125 -16.46 -5.10 18.66
C ALA A 125 -16.53 -6.50 18.02
N ASP A 126 -17.49 -6.71 17.11
CA ASP A 126 -17.64 -7.95 16.35
C ASP A 126 -16.44 -8.23 15.46
N ASP A 127 -15.93 -7.23 14.74
CA ASP A 127 -14.73 -7.33 13.90
C ASP A 127 -13.50 -7.78 14.70
N LYS A 128 -13.31 -7.24 15.91
CA LYS A 128 -12.22 -7.65 16.79
C LYS A 128 -12.36 -9.11 17.26
N ALA A 129 -13.57 -9.54 17.56
CA ALA A 129 -13.85 -10.92 17.94
C ALA A 129 -13.57 -11.89 16.77
N ILE A 130 -14.02 -11.54 15.57
CA ILE A 130 -13.75 -12.31 14.34
C ILE A 130 -12.25 -12.39 14.08
N THR A 131 -11.52 -11.25 14.08
CA THR A 131 -10.07 -11.23 13.86
C THR A 131 -9.37 -12.18 14.82
N LYS A 132 -9.65 -12.06 16.12
CA LYS A 132 -9.05 -12.92 17.16
C LYS A 132 -9.39 -14.40 16.97
N ALA A 133 -10.59 -14.72 16.52
CA ALA A 133 -10.99 -16.10 16.25
C ALA A 133 -10.25 -16.69 15.05
N VAL A 134 -10.06 -15.92 13.97
CA VAL A 134 -9.26 -16.32 12.80
C VAL A 134 -7.80 -16.53 13.19
N GLU A 135 -7.19 -15.56 13.87
CA GLU A 135 -5.80 -15.65 14.35
C GLU A 135 -5.58 -16.87 15.24
N SER A 136 -6.52 -17.15 16.15
CA SER A 136 -6.47 -18.35 17.01
C SER A 136 -6.51 -19.65 16.22
N ARG A 137 -7.22 -19.70 15.10
CA ARG A 137 -7.20 -20.87 14.19
C ARG A 137 -5.87 -20.95 13.45
N PHE A 138 -5.37 -19.83 12.93
CA PHE A 138 -4.10 -19.78 12.19
C PHE A 138 -2.88 -20.10 13.05
N SER A 139 -2.91 -19.73 14.34
CA SER A 139 -1.81 -20.02 15.27
C SER A 139 -1.55 -21.51 15.48
N LYS A 140 -2.54 -22.37 15.21
CA LYS A 140 -2.44 -23.82 15.30
C LYS A 140 -1.76 -24.46 14.07
N ASP A 141 -1.56 -23.69 13.01
CA ASP A 141 -0.94 -24.12 11.78
C ASP A 141 0.36 -23.36 11.49
N ALA A 142 1.47 -24.08 11.42
CA ALA A 142 2.80 -23.48 11.24
C ALA A 142 2.93 -22.64 9.95
N GLN A 143 2.18 -22.98 8.90
CA GLN A 143 2.22 -22.30 7.62
C GLN A 143 1.37 -21.01 7.59
N LEU A 144 0.41 -20.89 8.52
CA LEU A 144 -0.52 -19.76 8.58
C LEU A 144 -0.17 -18.71 9.63
N LYS A 145 0.77 -19.00 10.55
CA LYS A 145 1.17 -18.12 11.65
C LYS A 145 1.67 -16.74 11.24
N LYS A 146 2.16 -16.60 9.98
CA LYS A 146 2.72 -15.35 9.45
C LYS A 146 1.74 -14.56 8.59
N ILE A 147 0.49 -15.00 8.55
CA ILE A 147 -0.58 -14.31 7.83
C ILE A 147 -1.15 -13.25 8.75
N ASP A 148 -1.14 -12.01 8.28
CA ASP A 148 -1.80 -10.91 8.94
C ASP A 148 -3.31 -10.96 8.64
N VAL A 149 -4.12 -10.80 9.68
CA VAL A 149 -5.58 -10.87 9.61
C VAL A 149 -6.16 -9.55 10.04
N ARG A 150 -7.05 -9.01 9.23
CA ARG A 150 -7.84 -7.83 9.56
C ARG A 150 -9.29 -8.07 9.22
N THR A 151 -10.21 -7.63 10.07
CA THR A 151 -11.64 -7.68 9.80
C THR A 151 -12.23 -6.27 9.75
N ASP A 152 -13.10 -6.03 8.79
CA ASP A 152 -13.81 -4.77 8.62
C ASP A 152 -15.27 -5.04 8.18
N ALA A 153 -16.22 -4.71 9.05
CA ALA A 153 -17.65 -4.97 8.90
C ALA A 153 -17.99 -6.45 8.52
N GLY A 154 -17.21 -7.39 9.09
CA GLY A 154 -17.36 -8.83 8.84
C GLY A 154 -16.62 -9.32 7.58
N VAL A 155 -15.92 -8.47 6.87
CA VAL A 155 -15.03 -8.84 5.76
C VAL A 155 -13.63 -9.10 6.31
N VAL A 156 -13.15 -10.33 6.22
CA VAL A 156 -11.78 -10.71 6.63
C VAL A 156 -10.83 -10.48 5.47
N VAL A 157 -9.77 -9.72 5.71
CA VAL A 157 -8.67 -9.49 4.75
C VAL A 157 -7.46 -10.26 5.26
N LEU A 158 -6.89 -11.10 4.40
CA LEU A 158 -5.69 -11.88 4.66
C LEU A 158 -4.53 -11.29 3.86
N THR A 159 -3.46 -10.86 4.54
CA THR A 159 -2.25 -10.33 3.91
C THR A 159 -1.01 -11.06 4.40
N GLY A 160 0.08 -11.00 3.63
CA GLY A 160 1.34 -11.66 3.94
C GLY A 160 1.82 -12.58 2.83
N GLU A 161 2.84 -13.38 3.13
CA GLU A 161 3.44 -14.31 2.18
C GLU A 161 3.19 -15.76 2.59
N VAL A 162 2.87 -16.59 1.60
CA VAL A 162 2.64 -18.03 1.76
C VAL A 162 3.48 -18.81 0.76
N PRO A 163 3.87 -20.05 1.10
CA PRO A 163 4.75 -20.85 0.25
C PRO A 163 4.14 -21.27 -1.08
N ASN A 164 2.82 -21.44 -1.14
CA ASN A 164 2.12 -21.89 -2.34
C ASN A 164 0.63 -21.59 -2.31
N ILE A 165 -0.03 -21.77 -3.44
CA ILE A 165 -1.46 -21.50 -3.62
C ILE A 165 -2.37 -22.36 -2.72
N SER A 166 -1.96 -23.58 -2.40
CA SER A 166 -2.75 -24.48 -1.54
C SER A 166 -2.83 -23.95 -0.12
N VAL A 167 -1.75 -23.35 0.40
CA VAL A 167 -1.74 -22.69 1.71
C VAL A 167 -2.60 -21.43 1.69
N SER A 168 -2.58 -20.67 0.60
CA SER A 168 -3.43 -19.50 0.41
C SER A 168 -4.92 -19.89 0.40
N ALA A 169 -5.29 -20.95 -0.31
CA ALA A 169 -6.66 -21.46 -0.35
C ALA A 169 -7.11 -21.97 1.03
N LYS A 170 -6.26 -22.72 1.73
CA LYS A 170 -6.52 -23.21 3.09
C LYS A 170 -6.77 -22.06 4.08
N ALA A 171 -5.97 -21.00 4.00
CA ALA A 171 -6.16 -19.81 4.83
C ALA A 171 -7.55 -19.18 4.63
N SER A 172 -7.96 -19.00 3.36
CA SER A 172 -9.29 -18.49 3.03
C SER A 172 -10.41 -19.35 3.57
N GLU A 173 -10.31 -20.68 3.39
CA GLU A 173 -11.33 -21.62 3.87
C GLU A 173 -11.43 -21.59 5.40
N MET A 174 -10.31 -21.62 6.11
CA MET A 174 -10.29 -21.56 7.57
C MET A 174 -10.85 -20.26 8.12
N ALA A 175 -10.58 -19.14 7.47
CA ALA A 175 -11.12 -17.84 7.85
C ALA A 175 -12.64 -17.78 7.59
N PHE A 176 -13.10 -18.27 6.43
CA PHE A 176 -14.52 -18.23 6.07
C PHE A 176 -15.40 -19.05 7.02
N ARG A 177 -14.86 -20.11 7.63
CA ARG A 177 -15.56 -20.96 8.62
C ARG A 177 -15.68 -20.35 10.02
N VAL A 178 -15.23 -19.11 10.23
CA VAL A 178 -15.39 -18.40 11.52
C VAL A 178 -16.75 -17.71 11.54
N ASP A 179 -17.45 -17.88 12.65
CA ASP A 179 -18.76 -17.25 12.85
C ASP A 179 -18.66 -15.71 12.73
N GLY A 180 -19.62 -15.11 12.04
CA GLY A 180 -19.67 -13.67 11.79
C GLY A 180 -18.90 -13.22 10.55
N VAL A 181 -18.10 -14.09 9.91
CA VAL A 181 -17.42 -13.78 8.66
C VAL A 181 -18.43 -13.77 7.52
N LYS A 182 -18.56 -12.62 6.86
CA LYS A 182 -19.42 -12.43 5.68
C LYS A 182 -18.70 -12.78 4.38
N SER A 183 -17.44 -12.44 4.29
CA SER A 183 -16.58 -12.75 3.15
C SER A 183 -15.11 -12.72 3.53
N VAL A 184 -14.28 -13.38 2.71
CA VAL A 184 -12.82 -13.38 2.88
C VAL A 184 -12.20 -12.78 1.63
N ARG A 185 -11.36 -11.76 1.81
CA ARG A 185 -10.51 -11.19 0.78
C ARG A 185 -9.11 -11.72 0.97
N ASN A 186 -8.68 -12.50 0.02
CA ASN A 186 -7.36 -13.11 0.03
C ASN A 186 -6.39 -12.26 -0.79
N GLU A 187 -5.47 -11.57 -0.11
CA GLU A 187 -4.40 -10.74 -0.70
C GLU A 187 -3.03 -11.34 -0.38
N LEU A 188 -2.98 -12.63 -0.11
CA LEU A 188 -1.74 -13.36 0.14
C LEU A 188 -0.88 -13.43 -1.13
N ARG A 189 0.39 -13.20 -0.97
CA ARG A 189 1.39 -13.32 -2.04
C ARG A 189 2.13 -14.65 -1.90
N MET A 190 2.47 -15.28 -3.01
CA MET A 190 3.37 -16.42 -2.97
C MET A 190 4.80 -15.96 -2.75
N ALA A 191 5.48 -16.55 -1.78
CA ALA A 191 6.89 -16.32 -1.58
C ALA A 191 7.64 -16.66 -2.88
N GLN A 192 8.39 -15.69 -3.42
CA GLN A 192 9.24 -15.98 -4.57
C GLN A 192 10.30 -17.00 -4.16
N ALA A 193 10.40 -18.09 -4.88
CA ALA A 193 11.49 -19.03 -4.70
C ALA A 193 12.80 -18.24 -4.88
N LYS A 194 13.62 -18.16 -3.82
CA LYS A 194 14.97 -17.62 -3.97
C LYS A 194 15.65 -18.49 -5.02
N ALA A 195 15.90 -17.91 -6.19
CA ALA A 195 16.79 -18.53 -7.17
C ALA A 195 18.17 -18.64 -6.50
N ASN A 196 18.58 -19.88 -6.22
CA ASN A 196 19.92 -20.22 -5.78
C ASN A 196 20.86 -20.12 -6.96
#